data_b326677c62b02523678ae1f4766ebf86
#
_entry.id   b326677c62b02523678ae1f4766ebf86
#
_cell.length_a   1.000
_cell.length_b   1.000
_cell.length_c   1.000
_cell.angle_alpha   90.00
_cell.angle_beta   90.00
_cell.angle_gamma   90.00
#
_symmetry.space_group_name_H-M   'P 1'
#
loop_
_entity.id
_entity.type
_entity.pdbx_description
1 polymer ?
#
loop_
_entity_poly.entity_id
_entity_poly.type
_entity_poly.pdbx_seq_one_letter_code
_entity_poly.pdbx_strand_id
1 'polypeptide(L)'
;MEGARALSSQSAPSAVTRDKFAYFDFQLGQPNWSGASVLDFGGNRGDLLAGAGGAIDSSRYWNLDVSRKAVNAGARRFRQGHFVHYNRWHYCYNPHGSRREPLPRLPVRFDFILAFSVFTLIDEIELVELITGLKSQLAEGGVLAFTFIDPSYRQMLNDRLVTNLEWRLEVAAESGVPIDPSTMAAAADPTASCYLIERQWIEEAPRLAFETFLTADHVLALFPGCRTFPPAMNFRHHCCVIRQ
;
A
#
# COMPACT_ATOMS: atom_id res chain seq x y z
N MET A 1 -46.65 3.64 41.65
CA MET A 1 -46.30 4.63 40.62
C MET A 1 -44.83 4.95 40.76
N GLU A 2 -44.01 4.39 39.92
CA GLU A 2 -42.63 4.88 39.79
C GLU A 2 -42.12 4.41 38.42
N GLY A 3 -41.69 5.38 37.65
CA GLY A 3 -41.45 5.18 36.24
C GLY A 3 -40.10 4.50 35.94
N ALA A 4 -40.16 3.51 35.11
CA ALA A 4 -38.99 2.90 34.46
C ALA A 4 -38.41 3.90 33.47
N ARG A 5 -37.25 4.49 33.77
CA ARG A 5 -36.40 5.24 32.81
C ARG A 5 -35.82 4.25 31.82
N ALA A 6 -36.19 4.42 30.57
CA ALA A 6 -35.55 3.76 29.45
C ALA A 6 -34.07 4.17 29.34
N LEU A 7 -33.16 3.19 29.45
CA LEU A 7 -31.76 3.35 29.16
C LEU A 7 -31.64 3.52 27.64
N SER A 8 -31.20 4.70 27.23
CA SER A 8 -30.85 5.00 25.83
C SER A 8 -29.76 4.05 25.34
N SER A 9 -30.05 3.30 24.27
CA SER A 9 -29.10 2.51 23.53
C SER A 9 -28.00 3.44 23.00
N GLN A 10 -26.83 3.37 23.63
CA GLN A 10 -25.63 3.93 22.99
C GLN A 10 -25.36 3.11 21.74
N SER A 11 -25.48 3.75 20.59
CA SER A 11 -25.09 3.22 19.30
C SER A 11 -23.59 2.82 19.35
N ALA A 12 -23.31 1.58 18.93
CA ALA A 12 -21.95 1.11 18.77
C ALA A 12 -21.14 2.11 17.90
N PRO A 13 -19.85 2.35 18.21
CA PRO A 13 -19.04 3.26 17.43
C PRO A 13 -19.03 2.81 15.99
N SER A 14 -19.39 3.72 15.08
CA SER A 14 -19.36 3.51 13.64
C SER A 14 -17.99 2.95 13.24
N ALA A 15 -17.97 1.94 12.35
CA ALA A 15 -16.76 1.37 11.81
C ALA A 15 -15.81 2.50 11.38
N VAL A 16 -14.65 2.60 12.02
CA VAL A 16 -13.62 3.58 11.70
C VAL A 16 -13.24 3.32 10.25
N THR A 17 -13.68 4.19 9.36
CA THR A 17 -13.36 4.13 7.94
C THR A 17 -11.84 4.24 7.83
N ARG A 18 -11.19 3.24 7.25
CA ARG A 18 -9.75 3.26 6.98
C ARG A 18 -9.49 4.25 5.87
N ASP A 19 -9.24 5.50 6.23
CA ASP A 19 -9.01 6.60 5.30
C ASP A 19 -7.51 6.71 4.99
N LYS A 20 -7.14 6.37 3.76
CA LYS A 20 -5.76 6.42 3.27
C LYS A 20 -5.22 7.85 3.19
N PHE A 21 -6.09 8.82 2.86
CA PHE A 21 -5.70 10.23 2.84
C PHE A 21 -5.38 10.71 4.25
N ALA A 22 -6.28 10.50 5.19
CA ALA A 22 -6.05 10.88 6.60
C ALA A 22 -4.78 10.23 7.16
N TYR A 23 -4.47 8.99 6.76
CA TYR A 23 -3.22 8.33 7.13
C TYR A 23 -1.99 9.10 6.64
N PHE A 24 -1.91 9.42 5.34
CA PHE A 24 -0.77 10.17 4.82
C PHE A 24 -0.73 11.61 5.31
N ASP A 25 -1.87 12.25 5.45
CA ASP A 25 -1.97 13.59 6.02
C ASP A 25 -1.34 13.63 7.42
N PHE A 26 -1.71 12.69 8.29
CA PHE A 26 -1.13 12.54 9.62
C PHE A 26 0.39 12.24 9.57
N GLN A 27 0.80 11.23 8.79
CA GLN A 27 2.20 10.78 8.72
C GLN A 27 3.14 11.84 8.15
N LEU A 28 2.64 12.71 7.28
CA LEU A 28 3.39 13.82 6.68
C LEU A 28 3.33 15.11 7.49
N GLY A 29 2.61 15.13 8.63
CA GLY A 29 2.47 16.29 9.51
C GLY A 29 1.54 17.35 8.96
N GLN A 30 0.45 16.94 8.31
CA GLN A 30 -0.61 17.81 7.78
C GLN A 30 -0.08 18.89 6.81
N PRO A 31 0.52 18.48 5.69
CA PRO A 31 1.08 19.43 4.75
C PRO A 31 -0.03 20.21 4.03
N ASN A 32 0.34 21.32 3.41
CA ASN A 32 -0.59 22.03 2.56
C ASN A 32 -0.81 21.27 1.23
N TRP A 33 -1.98 20.68 1.06
CA TRP A 33 -2.38 19.98 -0.15
C TRP A 33 -2.91 20.91 -1.24
N SER A 34 -3.25 22.18 -0.88
CA SER A 34 -3.83 23.13 -1.83
C SER A 34 -2.86 23.45 -2.96
N GLY A 35 -3.30 23.22 -4.20
CA GLY A 35 -2.50 23.46 -5.39
C GLY A 35 -1.38 22.42 -5.63
N ALA A 36 -1.23 21.42 -4.78
CA ALA A 36 -0.25 20.37 -4.96
C ALA A 36 -0.61 19.39 -6.09
N SER A 37 0.38 18.98 -6.86
CA SER A 37 0.27 17.88 -7.82
C SER A 37 0.54 16.57 -7.11
N VAL A 38 -0.43 15.66 -7.10
CA VAL A 38 -0.38 14.41 -6.33
C VAL A 38 -0.47 13.20 -7.26
N LEU A 39 0.49 12.27 -7.12
CA LEU A 39 0.43 10.94 -7.72
C LEU A 39 0.06 9.91 -6.65
N ASP A 40 -1.05 9.22 -6.86
CA ASP A 40 -1.48 8.05 -6.08
C ASP A 40 -1.05 6.79 -6.86
N PHE A 41 0.09 6.21 -6.48
CA PHE A 41 0.64 5.02 -7.12
C PHE A 41 0.02 3.76 -6.52
N GLY A 42 -0.66 2.97 -7.35
CA GLY A 42 -1.53 1.89 -6.91
C GLY A 42 -2.82 2.41 -6.27
N GLY A 43 -3.32 3.55 -6.77
CA GLY A 43 -4.44 4.30 -6.18
C GLY A 43 -5.82 3.67 -6.38
N ASN A 44 -5.90 2.48 -6.99
CA ASN A 44 -7.14 1.76 -7.22
C ASN A 44 -8.18 2.65 -7.92
N ARG A 45 -9.33 2.88 -7.29
CA ARG A 45 -10.45 3.69 -7.83
C ARG A 45 -10.40 5.16 -7.40
N GLY A 46 -9.24 5.63 -6.90
CA GLY A 46 -9.09 6.97 -6.35
C GLY A 46 -9.65 7.09 -4.92
N ASP A 47 -9.46 6.04 -4.11
CA ASP A 47 -9.97 6.04 -2.73
C ASP A 47 -9.29 7.11 -1.88
N LEU A 48 -8.01 7.41 -2.14
CA LEU A 48 -7.27 8.49 -1.50
C LEU A 48 -7.89 9.86 -1.84
N LEU A 49 -8.20 10.12 -3.12
CA LEU A 49 -8.86 11.35 -3.53
C LEU A 49 -10.26 11.48 -2.92
N ALA A 50 -10.98 10.35 -2.78
CA ALA A 50 -12.28 10.35 -2.11
C ALA A 50 -12.18 10.76 -0.64
N GLY A 51 -11.17 10.24 0.08
CA GLY A 51 -10.90 10.58 1.48
C GLY A 51 -10.42 12.01 1.67
N ALA A 52 -9.80 12.61 0.67
CA ALA A 52 -9.28 13.99 0.75
C ALA A 52 -10.37 15.06 0.92
N GLY A 53 -11.64 14.75 0.64
CA GLY A 53 -12.76 15.67 0.91
C GLY A 53 -12.61 17.05 0.27
N GLY A 54 -11.86 17.17 -0.83
CA GLY A 54 -11.56 18.43 -1.51
C GLY A 54 -10.23 19.09 -1.13
N ALA A 55 -9.46 18.53 -0.20
CA ALA A 55 -8.12 19.03 0.13
C ALA A 55 -7.15 18.91 -1.06
N ILE A 56 -7.31 17.86 -1.88
CA ILE A 56 -6.61 17.69 -3.15
C ILE A 56 -7.52 18.12 -4.29
N ASP A 57 -7.04 19.05 -5.14
CA ASP A 57 -7.73 19.38 -6.38
C ASP A 57 -7.70 18.18 -7.34
N SER A 58 -8.87 17.71 -7.75
CA SER A 58 -8.98 16.54 -8.62
C SER A 58 -8.30 16.75 -9.99
N SER A 59 -8.20 17.98 -10.49
CA SER A 59 -7.50 18.29 -11.75
C SER A 59 -5.95 18.16 -11.63
N ARG A 60 -5.44 18.13 -10.40
CA ARG A 60 -4.01 17.96 -10.09
C ARG A 60 -3.69 16.56 -9.52
N TYR A 61 -4.71 15.70 -9.44
CA TYR A 61 -4.57 14.33 -8.97
C TYR A 61 -4.35 13.35 -10.12
N TRP A 62 -3.33 12.55 -9.98
CA TRP A 62 -2.97 11.46 -10.88
C TRP A 62 -3.06 10.13 -10.15
N ASN A 63 -3.64 9.15 -10.82
CA ASN A 63 -3.71 7.77 -10.36
C ASN A 63 -2.99 6.89 -11.38
N LEU A 64 -2.05 6.09 -10.93
CA LEU A 64 -1.37 5.12 -11.75
C LEU A 64 -1.56 3.74 -11.14
N ASP A 65 -2.32 2.86 -11.80
CA ASP A 65 -2.68 1.55 -11.26
C ASP A 65 -2.62 0.46 -12.33
N VAL A 66 -2.23 -0.75 -11.91
CA VAL A 66 -2.15 -1.92 -12.80
C VAL A 66 -3.52 -2.52 -13.13
N SER A 67 -4.54 -2.24 -12.33
CA SER A 67 -5.91 -2.71 -12.55
C SER A 67 -6.67 -1.82 -13.52
N ARG A 68 -6.76 -2.21 -14.79
CA ARG A 68 -7.56 -1.50 -15.81
C ARG A 68 -9.01 -1.27 -15.35
N LYS A 69 -9.60 -2.24 -14.64
CA LYS A 69 -10.96 -2.12 -14.10
C LYS A 69 -11.06 -1.00 -13.06
N ALA A 70 -10.07 -0.90 -12.17
CA ALA A 70 -10.03 0.14 -11.14
C ALA A 70 -9.82 1.52 -11.76
N VAL A 71 -8.84 1.67 -12.67
CA VAL A 71 -8.57 2.90 -13.42
C VAL A 71 -9.82 3.41 -14.13
N ASN A 72 -10.52 2.54 -14.86
CA ASN A 72 -11.75 2.92 -15.57
C ASN A 72 -12.88 3.33 -14.61
N ALA A 73 -12.97 2.71 -13.44
CA ALA A 73 -13.96 3.08 -12.42
C ALA A 73 -13.63 4.44 -11.79
N GLY A 74 -12.35 4.69 -11.47
CA GLY A 74 -11.88 5.97 -10.94
C GLY A 74 -12.09 7.12 -11.91
N ALA A 75 -11.73 6.93 -13.19
CA ALA A 75 -11.92 7.94 -14.23
C ALA A 75 -13.40 8.34 -14.44
N ARG A 76 -14.32 7.39 -14.28
CA ARG A 76 -15.77 7.70 -14.31
C ARG A 76 -16.23 8.47 -13.09
N ARG A 77 -15.67 8.18 -11.92
CA ARG A 77 -16.02 8.80 -10.64
C ARG A 77 -15.46 10.23 -10.53
N PHE A 78 -14.22 10.42 -10.95
CA PHE A 78 -13.48 11.67 -10.83
C PHE A 78 -13.06 12.19 -12.22
N ARG A 79 -13.99 12.83 -12.92
CA ARG A 79 -13.83 13.21 -14.33
C ARG A 79 -12.70 14.20 -14.60
N GLN A 80 -12.27 14.96 -13.61
CA GLN A 80 -11.16 15.92 -13.72
C GLN A 80 -9.81 15.28 -13.35
N GLY A 81 -9.82 14.15 -12.67
CA GLY A 81 -8.61 13.41 -12.28
C GLY A 81 -8.02 12.61 -13.44
N HIS A 82 -6.71 12.43 -13.39
CA HIS A 82 -5.96 11.71 -14.41
C HIS A 82 -5.74 10.26 -13.96
N PHE A 83 -6.42 9.32 -14.61
CA PHE A 83 -6.34 7.90 -14.30
C PHE A 83 -5.60 7.17 -15.41
N VAL A 84 -4.43 6.62 -15.11
CA VAL A 84 -3.52 5.99 -16.07
C VAL A 84 -3.38 4.50 -15.75
N HIS A 85 -3.62 3.66 -16.74
CA HIS A 85 -3.38 2.23 -16.63
C HIS A 85 -1.89 1.92 -16.83
N TYR A 86 -1.27 1.29 -15.82
CA TYR A 86 0.08 0.81 -15.86
C TYR A 86 0.07 -0.68 -16.21
N ASN A 87 0.43 -1.02 -17.44
CA ASN A 87 0.31 -2.40 -17.91
C ASN A 87 1.42 -3.34 -17.37
N ARG A 88 1.93 -3.06 -16.16
CA ARG A 88 2.86 -3.96 -15.48
C ARG A 88 2.13 -5.17 -14.95
N TRP A 89 2.78 -6.32 -15.07
CA TRP A 89 2.24 -7.58 -14.58
C TRP A 89 2.02 -7.55 -13.06
N HIS A 90 0.90 -8.06 -12.65
CA HIS A 90 0.60 -8.31 -11.24
C HIS A 90 -0.29 -9.54 -11.16
N TYR A 91 0.09 -10.52 -10.36
CA TYR A 91 -0.55 -11.84 -10.29
C TYR A 91 -2.08 -11.78 -10.12
N CYS A 92 -2.60 -10.83 -9.35
CA CYS A 92 -4.02 -10.71 -9.04
C CYS A 92 -4.72 -9.64 -9.91
N TYR A 93 -4.10 -8.47 -10.08
CA TYR A 93 -4.78 -7.31 -10.65
C TYR A 93 -4.54 -7.13 -12.15
N ASN A 94 -3.43 -7.67 -12.68
CA ASN A 94 -3.09 -7.62 -14.10
C ASN A 94 -2.25 -8.83 -14.55
N PRO A 95 -2.81 -10.06 -14.52
CA PRO A 95 -2.07 -11.28 -14.83
C PRO A 95 -1.60 -11.36 -16.29
N HIS A 96 -2.15 -10.54 -17.17
CA HIS A 96 -1.78 -10.45 -18.58
C HIS A 96 -0.89 -9.24 -18.90
N GLY A 97 -0.42 -8.52 -17.88
CA GLY A 97 0.49 -7.39 -18.04
C GLY A 97 1.92 -7.80 -18.40
N SER A 98 2.73 -6.81 -18.77
CA SER A 98 4.15 -7.01 -19.07
C SER A 98 4.98 -7.08 -17.77
N ARG A 99 5.77 -8.13 -17.58
CA ARG A 99 6.66 -8.28 -16.40
C ARG A 99 7.78 -7.23 -16.33
N ARG A 100 8.10 -6.61 -17.48
CA ARG A 100 9.19 -5.62 -17.61
C ARG A 100 8.66 -4.28 -18.11
N GLU A 101 7.37 -3.98 -17.87
CA GLU A 101 6.81 -2.68 -18.23
C GLU A 101 7.52 -1.58 -17.44
N PRO A 102 8.19 -0.66 -18.11
CA PRO A 102 8.86 0.44 -17.44
C PRO A 102 7.82 1.39 -16.83
N LEU A 103 8.20 2.06 -15.73
CA LEU A 103 7.36 3.10 -15.15
C LEU A 103 7.13 4.21 -16.18
N PRO A 104 5.86 4.55 -16.52
CA PRO A 104 5.59 5.59 -17.51
C PRO A 104 6.01 6.96 -16.98
N ARG A 105 6.60 7.77 -17.85
CA ARG A 105 6.84 9.18 -17.56
C ARG A 105 5.54 9.95 -17.71
N LEU A 106 5.10 10.56 -16.62
CA LEU A 106 3.93 11.42 -16.63
C LEU A 106 4.32 12.86 -17.00
N PRO A 107 3.40 13.65 -17.59
CA PRO A 107 3.73 14.96 -18.17
C PRO A 107 3.95 16.07 -17.14
N VAL A 108 3.84 15.75 -15.85
CA VAL A 108 4.00 16.70 -14.74
C VAL A 108 5.03 16.17 -13.73
N ARG A 109 5.52 17.06 -12.89
CA ARG A 109 6.26 16.72 -11.68
C ARG A 109 5.31 16.78 -10.49
N PHE A 110 5.58 15.96 -9.47
CA PHE A 110 4.68 15.79 -8.34
C PHE A 110 5.26 16.38 -7.06
N ASP A 111 4.46 17.16 -6.37
CA ASP A 111 4.77 17.62 -5.02
C ASP A 111 4.66 16.47 -4.02
N PHE A 112 3.69 15.55 -4.26
CA PHE A 112 3.53 14.34 -3.46
C PHE A 112 3.34 13.12 -4.36
N ILE A 113 4.09 12.06 -4.06
CA ILE A 113 3.85 10.71 -4.61
C ILE A 113 3.53 9.81 -3.43
N LEU A 114 2.35 9.20 -3.46
CA LEU A 114 1.82 8.40 -2.37
C LEU A 114 1.57 6.97 -2.85
N ALA A 115 2.01 5.96 -2.10
CA ALA A 115 1.81 4.56 -2.43
C ALA A 115 1.34 3.78 -1.19
N PHE A 116 0.04 3.49 -1.11
CA PHE A 116 -0.55 2.78 0.02
C PHE A 116 -0.73 1.31 -0.28
N SER A 117 -0.03 0.44 0.46
CA SER A 117 -0.12 -1.03 0.35
C SER A 117 0.17 -1.56 -1.07
N VAL A 118 1.13 -0.94 -1.76
CA VAL A 118 1.62 -1.37 -3.07
C VAL A 118 2.86 -2.25 -2.91
N PHE A 119 3.85 -1.73 -2.20
CA PHE A 119 5.16 -2.36 -2.04
C PHE A 119 5.16 -3.54 -1.06
N THR A 120 4.03 -3.79 -0.44
CA THR A 120 3.78 -5.03 0.32
C THR A 120 3.40 -6.21 -0.58
N LEU A 121 3.33 -6.03 -1.90
CA LEU A 121 2.87 -7.02 -2.87
C LEU A 121 3.89 -7.30 -4.00
N ILE A 122 5.12 -6.83 -3.85
CA ILE A 122 6.20 -6.98 -4.85
C ILE A 122 7.51 -7.33 -4.16
N ASP A 123 8.49 -7.84 -4.92
CA ASP A 123 9.82 -8.14 -4.38
C ASP A 123 10.68 -6.86 -4.19
N GLU A 124 11.79 -7.02 -3.46
CA GLU A 124 12.70 -5.93 -3.15
C GLU A 124 13.34 -5.30 -4.39
N ILE A 125 13.68 -6.11 -5.40
CA ILE A 125 14.31 -5.61 -6.64
C ILE A 125 13.31 -4.69 -7.35
N GLU A 126 12.06 -5.12 -7.46
CA GLU A 126 11.00 -4.34 -8.08
C GLU A 126 10.66 -3.10 -7.26
N LEU A 127 10.68 -3.20 -5.93
CA LEU A 127 10.50 -2.05 -5.03
C LEU A 127 11.56 -0.98 -5.28
N VAL A 128 12.86 -1.35 -5.30
CA VAL A 128 13.96 -0.42 -5.53
C VAL A 128 13.87 0.23 -6.93
N GLU A 129 13.55 -0.57 -7.96
CA GLU A 129 13.32 -0.08 -9.33
C GLU A 129 12.21 0.98 -9.36
N LEU A 130 11.04 0.66 -8.80
CA LEU A 130 9.88 1.55 -8.84
C LEU A 130 10.08 2.81 -7.99
N ILE A 131 10.64 2.70 -6.80
CA ILE A 131 10.96 3.86 -5.95
C ILE A 131 11.95 4.80 -6.66
N THR A 132 12.97 4.25 -7.31
CA THR A 132 13.94 5.05 -8.08
C THR A 132 13.25 5.78 -9.23
N GLY A 133 12.39 5.09 -9.98
CA GLY A 133 11.61 5.69 -11.05
C GLY A 133 10.64 6.76 -10.57
N LEU A 134 9.93 6.52 -9.47
CA LEU A 134 9.00 7.48 -8.86
C LEU A 134 9.73 8.72 -8.34
N LYS A 135 10.88 8.55 -7.65
CA LYS A 135 11.71 9.68 -7.22
C LYS A 135 12.09 10.59 -8.38
N SER A 136 12.37 10.02 -9.54
CA SER A 136 12.73 10.81 -10.73
C SER A 136 11.58 11.69 -11.25
N GLN A 137 10.34 11.49 -10.80
CA GLN A 137 9.16 12.26 -11.16
C GLN A 137 8.72 13.28 -10.09
N LEU A 138 9.44 13.35 -8.96
CA LEU A 138 9.18 14.39 -7.95
C LEU A 138 9.53 15.78 -8.48
N ALA A 139 8.79 16.78 -8.03
CA ALA A 139 9.17 18.18 -8.12
C ALA A 139 10.33 18.47 -7.15
N GLU A 140 11.01 19.60 -7.33
CA GLU A 140 12.00 20.10 -6.37
C GLU A 140 11.33 20.27 -5.00
N GLY A 141 11.93 19.71 -3.95
CA GLY A 141 11.36 19.67 -2.61
C GLY A 141 10.17 18.72 -2.45
N GLY A 142 9.83 17.95 -3.49
CA GLY A 142 8.73 16.99 -3.47
C GLY A 142 8.97 15.83 -2.51
N VAL A 143 7.88 15.14 -2.16
CA VAL A 143 7.84 14.08 -1.16
C VAL A 143 7.28 12.81 -1.77
N LEU A 144 8.00 11.69 -1.65
CA LEU A 144 7.48 10.35 -1.90
C LEU A 144 7.23 9.68 -0.54
N ALA A 145 6.00 9.23 -0.32
CA ALA A 145 5.62 8.49 0.87
C ALA A 145 5.00 7.14 0.48
N PHE A 146 5.49 6.07 1.06
CA PHE A 146 4.95 4.74 0.81
C PHE A 146 4.82 3.94 2.09
N THR A 147 3.95 2.94 2.05
CA THR A 147 3.73 2.07 3.19
C THR A 147 4.43 0.73 3.02
N PHE A 148 4.93 0.20 4.14
CA PHE A 148 5.50 -1.13 4.27
C PHE A 148 5.02 -1.79 5.57
N ILE A 149 5.30 -3.08 5.75
CA ILE A 149 4.95 -3.82 6.96
C ILE A 149 6.25 -4.28 7.61
N ASP A 150 6.49 -3.80 8.85
CA ASP A 150 7.61 -4.23 9.65
C ASP A 150 7.19 -5.41 10.56
N PRO A 151 7.78 -6.60 10.37
CA PRO A 151 7.41 -7.78 11.14
C PRO A 151 7.87 -7.72 12.60
N SER A 152 8.82 -6.84 12.95
CA SER A 152 9.27 -6.65 14.33
C SER A 152 8.24 -5.93 15.20
N TYR A 153 7.30 -5.22 14.56
CA TYR A 153 6.24 -4.47 15.26
C TYR A 153 5.08 -5.38 15.66
N ARG A 154 5.35 -6.27 16.62
CA ARG A 154 4.46 -7.39 16.98
C ARG A 154 3.12 -6.99 17.61
N GLN A 155 2.99 -5.84 18.23
CA GLN A 155 1.77 -5.46 18.96
C GLN A 155 0.50 -5.35 18.09
N MET A 156 0.65 -5.14 16.78
CA MET A 156 -0.48 -5.07 15.84
C MET A 156 -0.58 -6.28 14.91
N LEU A 157 0.39 -7.18 14.94
CA LEU A 157 0.50 -8.28 13.99
C LEU A 157 0.06 -9.63 14.57
N ASN A 158 0.06 -9.77 15.92
CA ASN A 158 0.00 -11.07 16.59
C ASN A 158 -1.19 -11.96 16.16
N ASP A 159 -2.38 -11.40 15.95
CA ASP A 159 -3.55 -12.23 15.63
C ASP A 159 -3.77 -12.41 14.11
N ARG A 160 -3.29 -11.48 13.29
CA ARG A 160 -3.60 -11.49 11.85
C ARG A 160 -2.47 -12.03 10.96
N LEU A 161 -1.22 -11.93 11.39
CA LEU A 161 -0.10 -12.51 10.64
C LEU A 161 -0.09 -14.03 10.79
N VAL A 162 -0.27 -14.51 12.01
CA VAL A 162 -0.41 -15.94 12.29
C VAL A 162 -1.62 -16.50 11.55
N THR A 163 -2.78 -15.86 11.64
CA THR A 163 -4.02 -16.31 10.98
C THR A 163 -3.91 -16.25 9.45
N ASN A 164 -3.28 -15.22 8.89
CA ASN A 164 -3.05 -15.16 7.44
C ASN A 164 -2.04 -16.20 6.98
N LEU A 165 -1.01 -16.47 7.77
CA LEU A 165 -0.02 -17.48 7.46
C LEU A 165 -0.62 -18.89 7.56
N GLU A 166 -1.38 -19.19 8.61
CA GLU A 166 -2.11 -20.45 8.77
C GLU A 166 -3.09 -20.68 7.63
N TRP A 167 -3.89 -19.68 7.29
CA TRP A 167 -4.80 -19.75 6.14
C TRP A 167 -4.07 -19.99 4.82
N ARG A 168 -2.91 -19.38 4.62
CA ARG A 168 -2.09 -19.57 3.41
C ARG A 168 -1.51 -20.98 3.35
N LEU A 169 -1.12 -21.53 4.50
CA LEU A 169 -0.68 -22.91 4.62
C LEU A 169 -1.78 -23.89 4.25
N GLU A 170 -2.99 -23.66 4.75
CA GLU A 170 -4.17 -24.44 4.43
C GLU A 170 -4.46 -24.40 2.92
N VAL A 171 -4.50 -23.20 2.31
CA VAL A 171 -4.74 -23.04 0.87
C VAL A 171 -3.63 -23.67 0.03
N ALA A 172 -2.38 -23.59 0.44
CA ALA A 172 -1.26 -24.25 -0.25
C ALA A 172 -1.38 -25.79 -0.15
N ALA A 173 -1.70 -26.29 1.03
CA ALA A 173 -1.92 -27.71 1.24
C ALA A 173 -3.10 -28.25 0.41
N GLU A 174 -4.20 -27.52 0.36
CA GLU A 174 -5.37 -27.85 -0.48
C GLU A 174 -5.05 -27.78 -1.98
N SER A 175 -4.17 -26.89 -2.39
CA SER A 175 -3.75 -26.71 -3.78
C SER A 175 -2.67 -27.71 -4.22
N GLY A 176 -2.11 -28.50 -3.28
CA GLY A 176 -1.03 -29.44 -3.55
C GLY A 176 0.30 -28.76 -3.88
N VAL A 177 0.44 -27.46 -3.61
CA VAL A 177 1.67 -26.69 -3.84
C VAL A 177 2.65 -26.96 -2.69
N PRO A 178 3.85 -27.45 -2.96
CA PRO A 178 4.86 -27.68 -1.91
C PRO A 178 5.31 -26.34 -1.33
N ILE A 179 5.22 -26.23 -0.01
CA ILE A 179 5.72 -25.07 0.72
C ILE A 179 7.18 -25.33 1.11
N ASP A 180 8.09 -24.43 0.71
CA ASP A 180 9.45 -24.49 1.17
C ASP A 180 9.50 -24.19 2.68
N PRO A 181 9.94 -25.15 3.52
CA PRO A 181 10.07 -24.93 4.95
C PRO A 181 10.98 -23.76 5.33
N SER A 182 11.95 -23.41 4.48
CA SER A 182 12.85 -22.26 4.71
C SER A 182 12.12 -20.93 4.61
N THR A 183 11.17 -20.79 3.69
CA THR A 183 10.30 -19.60 3.57
C THR A 183 9.43 -19.44 4.81
N MET A 184 8.94 -20.55 5.36
CA MET A 184 8.17 -20.56 6.59
C MET A 184 9.00 -20.20 7.82
N ALA A 185 10.22 -20.74 7.90
CA ALA A 185 11.15 -20.41 8.97
C ALA A 185 11.57 -18.94 8.91
N ALA A 186 11.81 -18.39 7.71
CA ALA A 186 12.10 -16.98 7.52
C ALA A 186 10.92 -16.09 7.93
N ALA A 187 9.69 -16.43 7.55
CA ALA A 187 8.49 -15.69 7.96
C ALA A 187 8.22 -15.75 9.49
N ALA A 188 8.74 -16.75 10.16
CA ALA A 188 8.69 -16.89 11.61
C ALA A 188 9.91 -16.30 12.34
N ASP A 189 11.01 -16.02 11.61
CA ASP A 189 12.24 -15.48 12.19
C ASP A 189 12.09 -13.98 12.46
N PRO A 190 12.08 -13.55 13.74
CA PRO A 190 11.96 -12.15 14.10
C PRO A 190 13.21 -11.32 13.75
N THR A 191 14.30 -11.95 13.32
CA THR A 191 15.56 -11.27 12.98
C THR A 191 15.73 -11.04 11.50
N ALA A 192 14.93 -11.70 10.66
CA ALA A 192 14.99 -11.49 9.21
C ALA A 192 14.57 -10.06 8.85
N SER A 193 15.32 -9.43 7.97
CA SER A 193 15.12 -8.04 7.55
C SER A 193 14.16 -7.88 6.37
N CYS A 194 14.00 -8.93 5.59
CA CYS A 194 13.07 -8.99 4.46
C CYS A 194 12.50 -10.40 4.32
N TYR A 195 11.20 -10.50 4.13
CA TYR A 195 10.53 -11.75 3.84
C TYR A 195 9.76 -11.61 2.53
N LEU A 196 9.93 -12.60 1.70
CA LEU A 196 9.19 -12.72 0.46
C LEU A 196 8.56 -14.11 0.38
N ILE A 197 7.26 -14.17 0.18
CA ILE A 197 6.60 -15.41 -0.20
C ILE A 197 6.89 -15.61 -1.69
N GLU A 198 7.58 -16.70 -2.04
CA GLU A 198 8.15 -16.90 -3.38
C GLU A 198 7.14 -16.79 -4.52
N ARG A 199 7.57 -16.17 -5.63
CA ARG A 199 6.77 -15.93 -6.83
C ARG A 199 6.22 -17.20 -7.51
N GLN A 200 6.95 -18.29 -7.48
CA GLN A 200 6.51 -19.52 -8.12
C GLN A 200 5.21 -20.08 -7.54
N TRP A 201 4.94 -19.84 -6.26
CA TRP A 201 3.68 -20.23 -5.63
C TRP A 201 2.48 -19.49 -6.17
N ILE A 202 2.69 -18.25 -6.59
CA ILE A 202 1.63 -17.40 -7.12
C ILE A 202 1.24 -17.82 -8.53
N GLU A 203 2.20 -18.30 -9.32
CA GLU A 203 1.95 -18.77 -10.68
C GLU A 203 1.16 -20.08 -10.70
N GLU A 204 1.42 -20.96 -9.72
CA GLU A 204 0.76 -22.26 -9.57
C GLU A 204 -0.53 -22.19 -8.74
N ALA A 205 -0.62 -21.24 -7.82
CA ALA A 205 -1.78 -21.03 -6.95
C ALA A 205 -2.19 -19.54 -6.89
N PRO A 206 -2.88 -19.00 -7.90
CA PRO A 206 -3.19 -17.58 -8.03
C PRO A 206 -4.07 -17.00 -6.92
N ARG A 207 -4.52 -17.81 -5.96
CA ARG A 207 -5.29 -17.37 -4.78
C ARG A 207 -4.41 -17.00 -3.59
N LEU A 208 -3.13 -17.36 -3.62
CA LEU A 208 -2.21 -17.02 -2.54
C LEU A 208 -1.79 -15.56 -2.69
N ALA A 209 -2.13 -14.76 -1.72
CA ALA A 209 -1.72 -13.36 -1.69
C ALA A 209 -0.22 -13.26 -1.43
N PHE A 210 0.46 -12.49 -2.25
CA PHE A 210 1.86 -12.17 -2.10
C PHE A 210 2.01 -11.04 -1.07
N GLU A 211 2.87 -11.21 -0.07
CA GLU A 211 3.07 -10.17 0.94
C GLU A 211 4.57 -10.06 1.26
N THR A 212 5.10 -8.84 1.15
CA THR A 212 6.49 -8.50 1.45
C THR A 212 6.53 -7.78 2.77
N PHE A 213 7.43 -8.22 3.63
CA PHE A 213 7.71 -7.63 4.93
C PHE A 213 9.13 -7.09 4.93
N LEU A 214 9.32 -5.87 5.42
CA LEU A 214 10.60 -5.19 5.51
C LEU A 214 10.74 -4.60 6.90
N THR A 215 11.86 -4.81 7.57
CA THR A 215 12.13 -4.08 8.81
C THR A 215 12.41 -2.61 8.52
N ALA A 216 12.14 -1.73 9.47
CA ALA A 216 12.43 -0.29 9.32
C ALA A 216 13.93 -0.05 9.05
N ASP A 217 14.82 -0.79 9.71
CA ASP A 217 16.26 -0.68 9.49
C ASP A 217 16.66 -1.09 8.08
N HIS A 218 16.01 -2.13 7.52
CA HIS A 218 16.25 -2.54 6.13
C HIS A 218 15.80 -1.48 5.14
N VAL A 219 14.63 -0.86 5.36
CA VAL A 219 14.13 0.25 4.54
C VAL A 219 15.08 1.46 4.61
N LEU A 220 15.61 1.79 5.79
CA LEU A 220 16.61 2.86 5.95
C LEU A 220 17.90 2.55 5.21
N ALA A 221 18.33 1.29 5.17
CA ALA A 221 19.52 0.85 4.42
C ALA A 221 19.30 0.93 2.90
N LEU A 222 18.11 0.51 2.40
CA LEU A 222 17.77 0.59 0.98
C LEU A 222 17.65 2.03 0.46
N PHE A 223 17.14 2.94 1.30
CA PHE A 223 16.86 4.33 0.91
C PHE A 223 17.54 5.34 1.87
N PRO A 224 18.87 5.51 1.78
CA PRO A 224 19.59 6.43 2.66
C PRO A 224 18.99 7.83 2.64
N GLY A 225 18.81 8.42 3.83
CA GLY A 225 18.19 9.74 3.99
C GLY A 225 16.66 9.73 4.07
N CYS A 226 16.00 8.59 3.92
CA CYS A 226 14.58 8.50 4.20
C CYS A 226 14.29 8.54 5.71
N ARG A 227 13.03 8.71 6.07
CA ARG A 227 12.53 8.60 7.44
C ARG A 227 11.42 7.56 7.48
N THR A 228 11.40 6.76 8.53
CA THR A 228 10.32 5.78 8.77
C THR A 228 9.48 6.22 9.96
N PHE A 229 8.19 5.94 9.88
CA PHE A 229 7.21 6.25 10.91
C PHE A 229 6.41 4.99 11.27
N PRO A 230 6.09 4.79 12.55
CA PRO A 230 5.32 3.62 13.00
C PRO A 230 3.89 3.66 12.46
N PRO A 231 3.17 2.53 12.54
CA PRO A 231 1.76 2.45 12.20
C PRO A 231 0.91 3.47 12.95
N ALA A 232 -0.09 4.02 12.26
CA ALA A 232 -1.02 4.99 12.82
C ALA A 232 -2.45 4.70 12.35
N MET A 233 -3.46 5.30 12.99
CA MET A 233 -4.87 5.30 12.59
C MET A 233 -5.45 3.90 12.35
N ASN A 234 -5.11 2.92 13.19
CA ASN A 234 -5.52 1.51 13.10
C ASN A 234 -5.09 0.79 11.80
N PHE A 235 -4.13 1.35 11.07
CA PHE A 235 -3.43 0.62 10.02
C PHE A 235 -2.24 -0.13 10.60
N ARG A 236 -1.91 -1.28 10.01
CA ARG A 236 -0.72 -2.07 10.35
C ARG A 236 0.55 -1.61 9.62
N HIS A 237 0.43 -0.63 8.75
CA HIS A 237 1.47 -0.18 7.86
C HIS A 237 2.34 0.89 8.52
N HIS A 238 3.64 0.73 8.42
CA HIS A 238 4.62 1.78 8.60
C HIS A 238 4.61 2.72 7.40
N CYS A 239 5.10 3.92 7.57
CA CYS A 239 5.30 4.88 6.48
C CYS A 239 6.78 5.16 6.29
N CYS A 240 7.27 5.04 5.06
CA CYS A 240 8.57 5.57 4.66
C CYS A 240 8.37 6.87 3.89
N VAL A 241 9.16 7.88 4.22
CA VAL A 241 9.12 9.21 3.60
C VAL A 241 10.49 9.55 3.04
N ILE A 242 10.54 9.80 1.74
CA ILE A 242 11.72 10.22 0.99
C ILE A 242 11.47 11.65 0.49
N ARG A 243 12.43 12.55 0.69
CA ARG A 243 12.39 13.91 0.15
C ARG A 243 13.43 14.07 -0.96
N GLN A 244 13.09 14.87 -1.97
CA GLN A 244 14.02 15.21 -3.03
C GLN A 244 14.88 16.41 -2.58
#